data_6c11cd343ef6ca4fc41cc54a1c42bf69
#
_entry.id   6c11cd343ef6ca4fc41cc54a1c42bf69
#
_cell.length_a   1.000
_cell.length_b   1.000
_cell.length_c   1.000
_cell.angle_alpha   90.00
_cell.angle_beta   90.00
_cell.angle_gamma   90.00
#
_symmetry.space_group_name_H-M   'P 1'
#
loop_
_entity.id
_entity.type
_entity.pdbx_description
1 polymer ?
#
loop_
_entity_poly.entity_id
_entity_poly.type
_entity_poly.pdbx_seq_one_letter_code
_entity_poly.pdbx_strand_id
1 'polypeptide(L)'
;ARDYADLRKFGRDILDIESQRDLLKTGLMANLWGAQIIVSRLVPVGTVYVCCEPEMFGRIPVRTELTVLSADDPKARTIGFSIFENLGIGAYNPKGLTRLTITR
;
A
#
# COMPACT_ATOMS: atom_id res chain seq x y z
N ALA A 1 1.40 -7.59 12.97
CA ALA A 1 2.77 -7.76 13.49
C ALA A 1 3.04 -9.18 14.01
N ARG A 2 2.14 -9.83 14.77
CA ARG A 2 2.33 -11.21 15.25
C ARG A 2 2.31 -12.25 14.12
N ASP A 3 1.33 -12.15 13.23
CA ASP A 3 1.16 -13.08 12.11
C ASP A 3 2.37 -13.01 11.13
N TYR A 4 2.97 -11.83 11.02
CA TYR A 4 4.22 -11.67 10.30
C TYR A 4 5.41 -12.37 11.00
N ALA A 5 5.47 -12.36 12.33
CA ALA A 5 6.52 -13.06 13.07
C ALA A 5 6.43 -14.57 12.88
N ASP A 6 5.22 -15.11 12.73
CA ASP A 6 5.02 -16.53 12.45
C ASP A 6 5.39 -16.90 11.00
N LEU A 7 5.08 -16.05 10.01
CA LEU A 7 5.57 -16.17 8.64
C LEU A 7 7.10 -16.10 8.56
N ARG A 8 7.72 -15.25 9.39
CA ARG A 8 9.17 -15.11 9.47
C ARG A 8 9.87 -16.37 10.03
N LYS A 9 9.20 -17.14 10.90
CA LYS A 9 9.73 -18.42 11.39
C LYS A 9 9.81 -19.46 10.26
N PHE A 10 8.85 -19.47 9.35
CA PHE A 10 8.87 -20.29 8.14
C PHE A 10 9.98 -19.84 7.18
N GLY A 11 10.25 -18.57 7.10
CA GLY A 11 11.23 -18.00 6.17
C GLY A 11 12.68 -18.07 6.64
N ARG A 12 12.95 -18.47 7.89
CA ARG A 12 14.31 -18.46 8.44
C ARG A 12 15.27 -19.42 7.72
N ASP A 13 14.74 -20.51 7.18
CA ASP A 13 15.52 -21.50 6.42
C ASP A 13 15.54 -21.22 4.90
N ILE A 14 14.72 -20.28 4.41
CA ILE A 14 14.52 -20.03 2.97
C ILE A 14 14.94 -18.61 2.57
N LEU A 15 15.06 -17.68 3.53
CA LEU A 15 15.44 -16.30 3.24
C LEU A 15 16.95 -16.15 3.10
N ASP A 16 17.35 -15.97 1.87
CA ASP A 16 18.72 -15.64 1.49
C ASP A 16 19.14 -14.27 2.06
N ILE A 17 20.44 -14.10 2.29
CA ILE A 17 21.04 -12.90 2.89
C ILE A 17 20.71 -11.62 2.11
N GLU A 18 20.46 -11.73 0.81
CA GLU A 18 20.03 -10.61 -0.04
C GLU A 18 18.65 -10.08 0.33
N SER A 19 17.70 -10.97 0.62
CA SER A 19 16.35 -10.58 1.04
C SER A 19 16.34 -9.83 2.36
N GLN A 20 17.30 -10.12 3.25
CA GLN A 20 17.45 -9.37 4.52
C GLN A 20 18.00 -7.96 4.32
N ARG A 21 18.85 -7.75 3.32
CA ARG A 21 19.38 -6.40 2.98
C ARG A 21 18.34 -5.52 2.32
N ASP A 22 17.50 -6.08 1.47
CA ASP A 22 16.41 -5.34 0.82
C ASP A 22 15.33 -4.93 1.81
N LEU A 23 15.11 -5.71 2.83
CA LEU A 23 14.23 -5.41 3.96
C LEU A 23 14.64 -4.13 4.71
N LEU A 24 15.93 -3.94 4.89
CA LEU A 24 16.48 -2.76 5.56
C LEU A 24 16.46 -1.51 4.67
N LYS A 25 16.50 -1.66 3.35
CA LYS A 25 16.57 -0.55 2.41
C LYS A 25 15.22 -0.04 1.95
N THR A 26 14.26 -0.91 1.71
CA THR A 26 12.99 -0.58 1.03
C THR A 26 11.75 -0.69 1.91
N GLY A 27 11.87 -1.27 3.12
CA GLY A 27 10.70 -1.55 3.97
C GLY A 27 9.81 -2.68 3.41
N LEU A 28 10.17 -3.28 2.32
CA LEU A 28 9.56 -4.49 1.78
C LEU A 28 9.96 -5.66 2.66
N MET A 29 8.99 -6.27 3.30
CA MET A 29 9.26 -7.18 4.41
C MET A 29 9.71 -8.59 4.03
N ALA A 30 9.40 -9.10 2.89
CA ALA A 30 9.93 -10.34 2.32
C ALA A 30 9.39 -10.60 0.91
N ASN A 31 10.16 -11.32 0.12
CA ASN A 31 9.69 -11.99 -1.08
C ASN A 31 9.49 -13.47 -0.73
N LEU A 32 8.25 -13.93 -0.69
CA LEU A 32 7.92 -15.31 -0.44
C LEU A 32 7.31 -15.91 -1.71
N TRP A 33 8.00 -16.87 -2.35
CA TRP A 33 7.55 -17.50 -3.59
C TRP A 33 7.16 -16.51 -4.70
N GLY A 34 7.91 -15.42 -4.84
CA GLY A 34 7.66 -14.38 -5.84
C GLY A 34 6.56 -13.37 -5.46
N ALA A 35 5.94 -13.51 -4.30
CA ALA A 35 4.98 -12.54 -3.79
C ALA A 35 5.63 -11.56 -2.82
N GLN A 36 5.37 -10.28 -3.00
CA GLN A 36 5.82 -9.22 -2.10
C GLN A 36 4.91 -9.14 -0.87
N ILE A 37 5.49 -9.21 0.31
CA ILE A 37 4.74 -9.06 1.57
C ILE A 37 4.87 -7.64 2.07
N ILE A 38 3.74 -6.95 2.16
CA ILE A 38 3.62 -5.59 2.69
C ILE A 38 2.87 -5.65 4.01
N VAL A 39 3.47 -5.13 5.08
CA VAL A 39 2.82 -5.03 6.39
C VAL A 39 2.24 -3.64 6.58
N SER A 40 0.94 -3.57 6.83
CA SER A 40 0.23 -2.31 7.07
C SER A 40 -0.51 -2.35 8.41
N ARG A 41 -0.57 -1.22 9.10
CA ARG A 41 -1.37 -1.03 10.31
C ARG A 41 -2.86 -0.92 10.02
N LEU A 42 -3.21 -0.66 8.77
CA LEU A 42 -4.61 -0.52 8.34
C LEU A 42 -5.31 -1.88 8.19
N VAL A 43 -4.54 -2.96 8.09
CA VAL A 43 -5.09 -4.32 7.98
C VAL A 43 -5.42 -4.85 9.37
N PRO A 44 -6.66 -5.33 9.61
CA PRO A 44 -7.06 -5.93 10.87
C PRO A 44 -6.18 -7.12 11.23
N VAL A 45 -5.96 -7.30 12.54
CA VAL A 45 -5.19 -8.44 13.07
C VAL A 45 -5.87 -9.76 12.68
N GLY A 46 -5.10 -10.74 12.25
CA GLY A 46 -5.63 -12.04 11.81
C GLY A 46 -6.18 -12.05 10.38
N THR A 47 -5.97 -10.97 9.63
CA THR A 47 -6.40 -10.90 8.23
C THR A 47 -5.20 -10.67 7.32
N VAL A 48 -5.17 -11.40 6.22
CA VAL A 48 -4.19 -11.25 5.15
C VAL A 48 -4.94 -11.02 3.84
N TYR A 49 -4.53 -10.02 3.09
CA TYR A 49 -5.03 -9.79 1.74
C TYR A 49 -3.98 -10.23 0.74
N VAL A 50 -4.38 -11.08 -0.18
CA VAL A 50 -3.55 -11.51 -1.31
C VAL A 50 -4.11 -10.84 -2.55
N CYS A 51 -3.28 -10.02 -3.18
CA CYS A 51 -3.64 -9.27 -4.38
C CYS A 51 -2.85 -9.81 -5.57
N CYS A 52 -3.48 -9.83 -6.74
CA CYS A 52 -2.75 -10.02 -7.98
C CYS A 52 -1.88 -8.79 -8.29
N GLU A 53 -1.13 -8.85 -9.38
CA GLU A 53 -0.34 -7.74 -9.88
C GLU A 53 -1.19 -6.46 -9.99
N PRO A 54 -0.69 -5.29 -9.55
CA PRO A 54 -1.47 -4.05 -9.51
C PRO A 54 -2.12 -3.67 -10.84
N GLU A 55 -1.42 -3.90 -11.95
CA GLU A 55 -1.94 -3.62 -13.30
C GLU A 55 -3.16 -4.46 -13.67
N MET A 56 -3.25 -5.65 -13.11
CA MET A 56 -4.35 -6.59 -13.32
C MET A 56 -5.52 -6.37 -12.36
N PHE A 57 -5.30 -5.67 -11.26
CA PHE A 57 -6.31 -5.47 -10.22
C PHE A 57 -7.18 -4.25 -10.48
N GLY A 58 -6.56 -3.10 -10.71
CA GLY A 58 -7.30 -1.85 -10.82
C GLY A 58 -6.43 -0.68 -11.23
N ARG A 59 -7.07 0.48 -11.32
CA ARG A 59 -6.39 1.74 -11.65
C ARG A 59 -6.92 2.87 -10.79
N ILE A 60 -6.07 3.86 -10.61
CA ILE A 60 -6.42 5.13 -9.97
C ILE A 60 -6.38 6.18 -11.08
N PRO A 61 -7.50 6.40 -11.80
CA PRO A 61 -7.56 7.46 -12.80
C PRO A 61 -7.50 8.81 -12.08
N VAL A 62 -6.57 9.66 -12.49
CA VAL A 62 -6.46 11.04 -12.01
C VAL A 62 -7.05 11.94 -13.08
N ARG A 63 -8.11 12.67 -12.74
CA ARG A 63 -8.73 13.65 -13.62
C ARG A 63 -8.01 14.99 -13.53
N THR A 64 -7.68 15.39 -12.32
CA THR A 64 -6.94 16.61 -12.05
C THR A 64 -5.83 16.27 -11.06
N GLU A 65 -4.60 16.51 -11.44
CA GLU A 65 -3.45 16.35 -10.56
C GLU A 65 -3.52 17.37 -9.42
N LEU A 66 -2.77 17.12 -8.36
CA LEU A 66 -2.65 18.01 -7.23
C LEU A 66 -2.31 19.42 -7.71
N THR A 67 -3.27 20.33 -7.58
CA THR A 67 -3.15 21.70 -8.03
C THR A 67 -3.22 22.64 -6.84
N VAL A 68 -2.29 23.56 -6.77
CA VAL A 68 -2.24 24.61 -5.75
C VAL A 68 -2.56 25.94 -6.44
N LEU A 69 -3.62 26.60 -5.99
CA LEU A 69 -4.01 27.93 -6.47
C LEU A 69 -3.81 28.94 -5.35
N SER A 70 -3.23 30.08 -5.68
CA SER A 70 -3.21 31.24 -4.80
C SER A 70 -4.62 31.83 -4.71
N ALA A 71 -5.05 32.11 -3.51
CA ALA A 71 -6.36 32.69 -3.19
C ALA A 71 -6.13 33.94 -2.32
N ASP A 72 -5.60 34.99 -2.91
CA ASP A 72 -5.30 36.23 -2.21
C ASP A 72 -6.54 37.09 -2.19
N ASP A 73 -6.96 37.53 -1.01
CA ASP A 73 -8.01 38.56 -0.84
C ASP A 73 -7.37 39.88 -0.42
N PRO A 74 -7.17 40.80 -1.36
CA PRO A 74 -6.56 42.10 -1.06
C PRO A 74 -7.41 42.99 -0.16
N LYS A 75 -8.75 42.78 -0.09
CA LYS A 75 -9.66 43.54 0.77
C LYS A 75 -9.51 43.10 2.22
N ALA A 76 -9.37 41.81 2.47
CA ALA A 76 -9.18 41.25 3.80
C ALA A 76 -7.70 41.22 4.23
N ARG A 77 -6.77 41.60 3.35
CA ARG A 77 -5.32 41.49 3.58
C ARG A 77 -4.89 40.08 3.99
N THR A 78 -5.58 39.06 3.43
CA THR A 78 -5.35 37.67 3.73
C THR A 78 -4.69 37.00 2.53
N ILE A 79 -3.60 36.29 2.76
CA ILE A 79 -2.96 35.44 1.76
C ILE A 79 -3.38 34.00 2.05
N GLY A 80 -3.97 33.35 1.06
CA GLY A 80 -4.44 31.98 1.17
C GLY A 80 -4.01 31.16 -0.03
N PHE A 81 -4.19 29.86 0.09
CA PHE A 81 -4.02 28.93 -1.03
C PHE A 81 -5.10 27.87 -0.96
N SER A 82 -5.51 27.41 -2.12
CA SER A 82 -6.46 26.30 -2.26
C SER A 82 -5.75 25.14 -2.91
N ILE A 83 -5.86 23.97 -2.29
CA ILE A 83 -5.29 22.73 -2.81
C ILE A 83 -6.43 21.80 -3.17
N PHE A 84 -6.42 21.29 -4.38
CA PHE A 84 -7.41 20.30 -4.80
C PHE A 84 -6.80 19.26 -5.72
N GLU A 85 -7.35 18.08 -5.64
CA GLU A 85 -7.05 16.93 -6.47
C GLU A 85 -8.36 16.20 -6.78
N ASN A 86 -8.49 15.67 -7.99
CA ASN A 86 -9.64 14.88 -8.38
C ASN A 86 -9.17 13.54 -8.95
N LEU A 87 -9.31 12.52 -8.13
CA LEU A 87 -8.93 11.16 -8.47
C LEU A 87 -10.10 10.20 -8.21
N GLY A 88 -10.11 9.10 -8.93
CA GLY A 88 -11.03 7.99 -8.68
C GLY A 88 -10.24 6.74 -8.30
N ILE A 89 -10.91 5.77 -7.74
CA ILE A 89 -10.35 4.44 -7.47
C ILE A 89 -11.29 3.43 -8.08
N GLY A 90 -10.77 2.57 -8.93
CA GLY A 90 -11.57 1.54 -9.59
C GLY A 90 -10.84 0.21 -9.69
N ALA A 91 -11.47 -0.85 -9.17
CA ALA A 91 -11.04 -2.22 -9.39
C ALA A 91 -11.87 -2.82 -10.53
N TYR A 92 -11.22 -3.22 -11.60
CA TYR A 92 -11.91 -3.89 -12.72
C TYR A 92 -11.84 -5.42 -12.64
N ASN A 93 -10.98 -5.96 -11.77
CA ASN A 93 -10.92 -7.39 -11.50
C ASN A 93 -11.13 -7.70 -10.01
N PRO A 94 -12.37 -7.82 -9.54
CA PRO A 94 -12.65 -8.10 -8.14
C PRO A 94 -12.17 -9.48 -7.68
N LYS A 95 -11.94 -10.40 -8.60
CA LYS A 95 -11.36 -11.73 -8.31
C LYS A 95 -9.86 -11.69 -8.07
N GLY A 96 -9.21 -10.57 -8.39
CA GLY A 96 -7.79 -10.35 -8.13
C GLY A 96 -7.44 -10.09 -6.66
N LEU A 97 -8.43 -10.01 -5.77
CA LEU A 97 -8.26 -9.81 -4.34
C LEU A 97 -8.87 -10.97 -3.55
N THR A 98 -8.08 -11.62 -2.74
CA THR A 98 -8.54 -12.68 -1.83
C THR A 98 -8.22 -12.31 -0.39
N ARG A 99 -9.20 -12.46 0.49
CA ARG A 99 -9.03 -12.26 1.93
C ARG A 99 -8.88 -13.61 2.62
N LEU A 100 -7.81 -13.78 3.35
CA LEU A 100 -7.56 -14.91 4.21
C LEU A 100 -7.74 -14.50 5.66
N THR A 101 -8.48 -15.27 6.44
CA THR A 101 -8.66 -15.06 7.87
C THR A 101 -7.91 -16.17 8.61
N ILE A 102 -7.00 -15.78 9.48
CA ILE A 102 -6.22 -16.70 10.30
C ILE A 102 -7.00 -16.90 11.61
N THR A 103 -7.55 -18.08 11.77
CA THR A 103 -8.19 -18.50 13.02
C THR A 103 -7.16 -19.23 13.87
N ARG A 104 -6.97 -18.79 15.10
CA ARG A 104 -6.10 -19.42 16.10
C ARG A 104 -6.91 -20.18 17.10
#